data_2dfeeae68fba10b071ee2947aa47f4f0
#
_entry.id   2dfeeae68fba10b071ee2947aa47f4f0
#
_cell.length_a   1.000
_cell.length_b   1.000
_cell.length_c   1.000
_cell.angle_alpha   90.00
_cell.angle_beta   90.00
_cell.angle_gamma   90.00
#
_symmetry.space_group_name_H-M   'P 1'
#
loop_
_entity.id
_entity.type
_entity.pdbx_description
1 polymer ?
#
loop_
_entity_poly.entity_id
_entity_poly.type
_entity_poly.pdbx_seq_one_letter_code
_entity_poly.pdbx_strand_id
1 'polypeptide(L)'
;MKKTPAWDLLTLTVCRIDPAETRFNWFPDNLSEEDGKSLEQNGILIPILLQAVPGKKYRIIDGFKRITWLTSNRAASVQKKQEISIPCFILPESMPEREAANIRLETLSTSSGNFSGIQIGRVLKQLQDSDFTTEEIADQVLPRLGLKPSARLVRQLLDLHNVLKTMTLPESLLRL
;
A
#
# COMPACT_ATOMS: atom_id res chain seq x y z
N MET A 1 1.43 28.40 1.18
CA MET A 1 1.71 27.27 0.27
C MET A 1 2.77 26.37 0.94
N LYS A 2 2.42 25.14 1.34
CA LYS A 2 3.42 24.14 1.79
C LYS A 2 4.24 23.75 0.56
N LYS A 3 5.54 23.97 0.59
CA LYS A 3 6.47 23.47 -0.43
C LYS A 3 6.34 21.94 -0.46
N THR A 4 5.96 21.41 -1.60
CA THR A 4 6.06 19.96 -1.83
C THR A 4 7.54 19.59 -1.68
N PRO A 5 7.92 18.65 -0.81
CA PRO A 5 9.30 18.23 -0.72
C PRO A 5 9.73 17.66 -2.08
N ALA A 6 10.84 18.17 -2.61
CA ALA A 6 11.46 17.57 -3.79
C ALA A 6 12.04 16.22 -3.35
N TRP A 7 11.44 15.14 -3.83
CA TRP A 7 11.97 13.78 -3.61
C TRP A 7 12.90 13.43 -4.76
N ASP A 8 14.12 13.05 -4.43
CA ASP A 8 15.07 12.60 -5.43
C ASP A 8 14.71 11.19 -5.91
N LEU A 9 14.72 11.01 -7.23
CA LEU A 9 14.59 9.69 -7.85
C LEU A 9 15.90 8.93 -7.62
N LEU A 10 15.81 7.81 -6.93
CA LEU A 10 16.95 6.96 -6.58
C LEU A 10 16.77 5.57 -7.17
N THR A 11 17.85 4.80 -7.21
CA THR A 11 17.83 3.38 -7.54
C THR A 11 18.23 2.59 -6.31
N LEU A 12 17.37 1.67 -5.88
CA LEU A 12 17.58 0.86 -4.68
C LEU A 12 17.50 -0.63 -5.03
N THR A 13 18.31 -1.42 -4.35
CA THR A 13 18.24 -2.88 -4.46
C THR A 13 17.11 -3.44 -3.59
N VAL A 14 16.31 -4.35 -4.15
CA VAL A 14 15.10 -4.92 -3.50
C VAL A 14 15.41 -5.59 -2.16
N CYS A 15 16.61 -6.18 -1.98
CA CYS A 15 16.99 -6.80 -0.71
C CYS A 15 17.00 -5.84 0.50
N ARG A 16 17.00 -4.54 0.28
CA ARG A 16 16.94 -3.53 1.34
C ARG A 16 15.51 -3.22 1.80
N ILE A 17 14.50 -3.73 1.09
CA ILE A 17 13.10 -3.59 1.49
C ILE A 17 12.81 -4.62 2.59
N ASP A 18 12.14 -4.19 3.65
CA ASP A 18 11.70 -5.08 4.71
C ASP A 18 10.43 -5.83 4.26
N PRO A 19 10.50 -7.14 4.00
CA PRO A 19 9.34 -7.90 3.53
C PRO A 19 8.26 -8.10 4.61
N ALA A 20 8.61 -7.93 5.89
CA ALA A 20 7.68 -8.05 7.01
C ALA A 20 6.84 -6.78 7.22
N GLU A 21 7.31 -5.65 6.69
CA GLU A 21 6.59 -4.38 6.81
C GLU A 21 5.50 -4.26 5.74
N THR A 22 4.29 -4.74 6.08
CA THR A 22 3.14 -4.77 5.17
C THR A 22 2.06 -3.74 5.54
N ARG A 23 2.34 -2.81 6.47
CA ARG A 23 1.38 -1.85 7.02
C ARG A 23 0.60 -1.06 5.97
N PHE A 24 1.25 -0.62 4.91
CA PHE A 24 0.62 0.12 3.82
C PHE A 24 0.14 -0.77 2.66
N ASN A 25 0.22 -2.10 2.80
CA ASN A 25 -0.36 -3.04 1.83
C ASN A 25 -1.87 -3.18 2.06
N TRP A 26 -2.60 -2.13 1.75
CA TRP A 26 -4.04 -2.05 1.98
C TRP A 26 -4.84 -2.98 1.05
N PHE A 27 -4.29 -3.28 -0.11
CA PHE A 27 -4.89 -4.14 -1.13
C PHE A 27 -3.89 -5.21 -1.58
N PRO A 28 -3.84 -6.35 -0.87
CA PRO A 28 -2.85 -7.40 -1.13
C PRO A 28 -3.12 -8.23 -2.40
N ASP A 29 -4.09 -7.81 -3.23
CA ASP A 29 -4.43 -8.50 -4.46
C ASP A 29 -3.21 -8.60 -5.40
N ASN A 30 -3.20 -9.66 -6.21
CA ASN A 30 -2.16 -9.83 -7.22
C ASN A 30 -2.26 -8.76 -8.32
N LEU A 31 -1.15 -8.53 -8.99
CA LEU A 31 -1.11 -7.72 -10.18
C LEU A 31 -1.96 -8.38 -11.27
N SER A 32 -2.66 -7.58 -12.09
CA SER A 32 -3.35 -8.12 -13.27
C SER A 32 -2.35 -8.72 -14.25
N GLU A 33 -2.81 -9.64 -15.09
CA GLU A 33 -1.95 -10.24 -16.12
C GLU A 33 -1.42 -9.20 -17.12
N GLU A 34 -2.24 -8.20 -17.45
CA GLU A 34 -1.84 -7.08 -18.32
C GLU A 34 -0.75 -6.23 -17.70
N ASP A 35 -0.91 -5.85 -16.42
CA ASP A 35 0.10 -5.09 -15.69
C ASP A 35 1.40 -5.89 -15.54
N GLY A 36 1.29 -7.21 -15.33
CA GLY A 36 2.43 -8.13 -15.30
C GLY A 36 3.21 -8.11 -16.62
N LYS A 37 2.52 -8.26 -17.75
CA LYS A 37 3.12 -8.19 -19.10
C LYS A 37 3.77 -6.82 -19.36
N SER A 38 3.12 -5.73 -18.93
CA SER A 38 3.68 -4.38 -19.04
C SER A 38 4.97 -4.25 -18.23
N LEU A 39 5.02 -4.78 -17.01
CA LEU A 39 6.25 -4.80 -16.19
C LEU A 39 7.37 -5.65 -16.83
N GLU A 40 7.03 -6.74 -17.51
CA GLU A 40 8.02 -7.56 -18.24
C GLU A 40 8.65 -6.82 -19.42
N GLN A 41 7.82 -6.12 -20.16
CA GLN A 41 8.25 -5.43 -21.39
C GLN A 41 8.96 -4.10 -21.09
N ASN A 42 8.43 -3.32 -20.16
CA ASN A 42 8.81 -1.92 -19.95
C ASN A 42 9.58 -1.69 -18.64
N GLY A 43 9.60 -2.70 -17.74
CA GLY A 43 10.12 -2.51 -16.38
C GLY A 43 9.21 -1.64 -15.52
N ILE A 44 9.77 -1.09 -14.45
CA ILE A 44 9.04 -0.19 -13.54
C ILE A 44 9.06 1.23 -14.11
N LEU A 45 7.97 1.64 -14.76
CA LEU A 45 7.82 2.99 -15.32
C LEU A 45 7.46 4.01 -14.23
N ILE A 46 6.64 3.61 -13.24
CA ILE A 46 6.27 4.46 -12.10
C ILE A 46 7.13 4.05 -10.91
N PRO A 47 7.98 4.94 -10.38
CA PRO A 47 8.84 4.63 -9.24
C PRO A 47 8.07 4.11 -8.04
N ILE A 48 8.71 3.24 -7.25
CA ILE A 48 8.17 2.74 -5.99
C ILE A 48 8.33 3.83 -4.94
N LEU A 49 7.33 4.00 -4.08
CA LEU A 49 7.42 4.92 -2.95
C LEU A 49 7.79 4.14 -1.69
N LEU A 50 8.91 4.50 -1.10
CA LEU A 50 9.48 3.87 0.07
C LEU A 50 9.59 4.87 1.21
N GLN A 51 9.69 4.38 2.44
CA GLN A 51 10.11 5.17 3.58
C GLN A 51 11.30 4.49 4.26
N ALA A 52 12.31 5.27 4.63
CA ALA A 52 13.40 4.78 5.46
C ALA A 52 12.85 4.35 6.83
N VAL A 53 13.36 3.24 7.35
CA VAL A 53 13.05 2.73 8.70
C VAL A 53 14.35 2.37 9.42
N PRO A 54 14.35 2.25 10.75
CA PRO A 54 15.54 1.89 11.50
C PRO A 54 16.25 0.65 10.95
N GLY A 55 17.59 0.61 11.03
CA GLY A 55 18.40 -0.53 10.58
C GLY A 55 18.76 -0.49 9.09
N LYS A 56 18.69 0.67 8.44
CA LYS A 56 19.03 0.87 7.01
C LYS A 56 18.15 0.05 6.06
N LYS A 57 16.95 -0.25 6.46
CA LYS A 57 15.90 -0.89 5.66
C LYS A 57 14.88 0.14 5.17
N TYR A 58 13.99 -0.31 4.31
CA TYR A 58 12.91 0.52 3.75
C TYR A 58 11.60 -0.25 3.82
N ARG A 59 10.53 0.45 4.18
CA ARG A 59 9.16 -0.05 4.03
C ARG A 59 8.51 0.52 2.77
N ILE A 60 7.63 -0.26 2.18
CA ILE A 60 6.88 0.16 1.00
C ILE A 60 5.70 1.03 1.45
N ILE A 61 5.55 2.22 0.86
CA ILE A 61 4.35 3.05 0.98
C ILE A 61 3.43 2.82 -0.22
N ASP A 62 3.99 2.79 -1.45
CA ASP A 62 3.26 2.42 -2.66
C ASP A 62 4.10 1.57 -3.60
N GLY A 63 3.43 0.68 -4.35
CA GLY A 63 4.08 -0.20 -5.33
C GLY A 63 4.21 -1.66 -4.87
N PHE A 64 3.47 -2.09 -3.86
CA PHE A 64 3.47 -3.47 -3.36
C PHE A 64 3.32 -4.52 -4.46
N LYS A 65 2.32 -4.38 -5.32
CA LYS A 65 2.06 -5.33 -6.42
C LYS A 65 3.25 -5.46 -7.36
N ARG A 66 3.90 -4.34 -7.68
CA ARG A 66 5.10 -4.29 -8.55
C ARG A 66 6.28 -5.01 -7.91
N ILE A 67 6.52 -4.79 -6.62
CA ILE A 67 7.57 -5.49 -5.87
C ILE A 67 7.27 -6.98 -5.77
N THR A 68 6.04 -7.35 -5.41
CA THR A 68 5.62 -8.75 -5.31
C THR A 68 5.84 -9.47 -6.64
N TRP A 69 5.44 -8.86 -7.74
CA TRP A 69 5.62 -9.43 -9.07
C TRP A 69 7.11 -9.62 -9.42
N LEU A 70 7.94 -8.61 -9.21
CA LEU A 70 9.38 -8.69 -9.46
C LEU A 70 10.06 -9.80 -8.64
N THR A 71 9.66 -9.93 -7.38
CA THR A 71 10.26 -10.93 -6.49
C THR A 71 9.74 -12.34 -6.74
N SER A 72 8.53 -12.50 -7.26
CA SER A 72 7.94 -13.81 -7.59
C SER A 72 8.41 -14.34 -8.94
N ASN A 73 8.40 -13.52 -9.98
CA ASN A 73 8.64 -13.95 -11.34
C ASN A 73 10.12 -13.97 -11.76
N ARG A 74 10.92 -13.05 -11.22
CA ARG A 74 12.37 -12.99 -11.51
C ARG A 74 13.23 -13.84 -10.59
N ALA A 75 12.68 -14.34 -9.50
CA ALA A 75 13.43 -15.03 -8.48
C ALA A 75 13.41 -16.55 -8.65
N ALA A 76 13.90 -17.06 -9.76
CA ALA A 76 14.26 -18.48 -9.84
C ALA A 76 15.46 -18.86 -8.94
N SER A 77 16.21 -17.88 -8.40
CA SER A 77 17.26 -18.09 -7.42
C SER A 77 17.37 -16.93 -6.43
N VAL A 78 17.68 -17.23 -5.17
CA VAL A 78 17.89 -16.23 -4.09
C VAL A 78 18.97 -15.20 -4.45
N GLN A 79 20.00 -15.63 -5.19
CA GLN A 79 21.08 -14.76 -5.64
C GLN A 79 20.62 -13.67 -6.61
N LYS A 80 19.68 -13.98 -7.52
CA LYS A 80 19.13 -12.98 -8.46
C LYS A 80 18.26 -11.92 -7.79
N LYS A 81 17.64 -12.22 -6.65
CA LYS A 81 16.87 -11.22 -5.88
C LYS A 81 17.74 -10.09 -5.35
N GLN A 82 18.99 -10.37 -5.01
CA GLN A 82 19.93 -9.38 -4.46
C GLN A 82 20.37 -8.34 -5.49
N GLU A 83 20.23 -8.64 -6.78
CA GLU A 83 20.68 -7.78 -7.89
C GLU A 83 19.56 -6.94 -8.52
N ILE A 84 18.28 -7.15 -8.11
CA ILE A 84 17.16 -6.39 -8.67
C ILE A 84 17.22 -4.96 -8.15
N SER A 85 17.51 -4.02 -9.03
CA SER A 85 17.47 -2.59 -8.77
C SER A 85 16.16 -1.99 -9.25
N ILE A 86 15.56 -1.13 -8.44
CA ILE A 86 14.26 -0.50 -8.69
C ILE A 86 14.37 1.02 -8.61
N PRO A 87 13.72 1.76 -9.49
CA PRO A 87 13.56 3.19 -9.33
C PRO A 87 12.60 3.48 -8.17
N CYS A 88 12.98 4.36 -7.27
CA CYS A 88 12.17 4.68 -6.09
C CYS A 88 12.33 6.13 -5.63
N PHE A 89 11.31 6.63 -4.94
CA PHE A 89 11.39 7.80 -4.08
C PHE A 89 11.46 7.35 -2.63
N ILE A 90 12.26 8.03 -1.82
CA ILE A 90 12.46 7.67 -0.41
C ILE A 90 11.96 8.80 0.47
N LEU A 91 10.96 8.50 1.29
CA LEU A 91 10.50 9.37 2.37
C LEU A 91 11.46 9.28 3.56
N PRO A 92 11.67 10.38 4.29
CA PRO A 92 12.56 10.38 5.45
C PRO A 92 12.03 9.47 6.57
N GLU A 93 12.95 8.89 7.35
CA GLU A 93 12.63 8.09 8.53
C GLU A 93 11.85 8.89 9.58
N SER A 94 12.14 10.20 9.69
CA SER A 94 11.47 11.11 10.62
C SER A 94 10.02 11.47 10.24
N MET A 95 9.55 11.06 9.05
CA MET A 95 8.17 11.35 8.64
C MET A 95 7.18 10.58 9.51
N PRO A 96 6.21 11.27 10.15
CA PRO A 96 5.18 10.62 10.95
C PRO A 96 4.37 9.61 10.14
N GLU A 97 3.93 8.53 10.78
CA GLU A 97 3.15 7.49 10.13
C GLU A 97 1.85 8.02 9.52
N ARG A 98 1.19 8.95 10.21
CA ARG A 98 0.00 9.63 9.72
C ARG A 98 0.25 10.37 8.40
N GLU A 99 1.42 11.01 8.25
CA GLU A 99 1.78 11.71 7.01
C GLU A 99 2.08 10.71 5.88
N ALA A 100 2.76 9.62 6.18
CA ALA A 100 2.98 8.52 5.22
C ALA A 100 1.64 7.90 4.77
N ALA A 101 0.67 7.72 5.69
CA ALA A 101 -0.67 7.25 5.37
C ALA A 101 -1.44 8.23 4.47
N ASN A 102 -1.33 9.54 4.70
CA ASN A 102 -1.91 10.55 3.81
C ASN A 102 -1.33 10.47 2.40
N ILE A 103 -0.02 10.34 2.27
CA ILE A 103 0.64 10.17 0.97
C ILE A 103 0.13 8.89 0.28
N ARG A 104 -0.01 7.80 1.02
CA ARG A 104 -0.57 6.55 0.49
C ARG A 104 -2.01 6.73 -0.01
N LEU A 105 -2.84 7.52 0.71
CA LEU A 105 -4.20 7.87 0.26
C LEU A 105 -4.20 8.65 -1.04
N GLU A 106 -3.26 9.58 -1.22
CA GLU A 106 -3.14 10.34 -2.48
C GLU A 106 -2.81 9.41 -3.66
N THR A 107 -1.94 8.42 -3.45
CA THR A 107 -1.62 7.46 -4.52
C THR A 107 -2.78 6.53 -4.86
N LEU A 108 -3.71 6.28 -3.91
CA LEU A 108 -4.92 5.48 -4.17
C LEU A 108 -5.96 6.21 -4.99
N SER A 109 -6.16 7.51 -4.75
CA SER A 109 -7.19 8.31 -5.44
C SER A 109 -6.96 8.39 -6.95
N THR A 110 -5.74 8.09 -7.41
CA THR A 110 -5.40 7.98 -8.84
C THR A 110 -5.70 6.61 -9.44
N SER A 111 -6.00 5.61 -8.60
CA SER A 111 -6.29 4.24 -9.02
C SER A 111 -7.81 4.05 -9.09
N SER A 112 -8.38 4.02 -10.29
CA SER A 112 -9.82 3.78 -10.52
C SER A 112 -10.17 2.31 -10.22
N GLY A 113 -10.35 1.97 -8.95
CA GLY A 113 -10.73 0.62 -8.51
C GLY A 113 -12.06 0.63 -7.76
N ASN A 114 -12.97 -0.28 -8.11
CA ASN A 114 -14.13 -0.57 -7.26
C ASN A 114 -13.66 -1.39 -6.06
N PHE A 115 -13.52 -0.76 -4.90
CA PHE A 115 -13.13 -1.44 -3.68
C PHE A 115 -14.32 -2.12 -3.03
N SER A 116 -14.17 -3.38 -2.60
CA SER A 116 -15.17 -4.07 -1.80
C SER A 116 -15.25 -3.46 -0.38
N GLY A 117 -16.39 -3.62 0.29
CA GLY A 117 -16.57 -3.15 1.67
C GLY A 117 -15.50 -3.71 2.63
N ILE A 118 -15.04 -4.95 2.40
CA ILE A 118 -13.97 -5.60 3.18
C ILE A 118 -12.63 -4.89 2.99
N GLN A 119 -12.28 -4.58 1.75
CA GLN A 119 -11.05 -3.85 1.42
C GLN A 119 -11.08 -2.46 2.04
N ILE A 120 -12.20 -1.76 1.92
CA ILE A 120 -12.38 -0.43 2.54
C ILE A 120 -12.25 -0.54 4.05
N GLY A 121 -12.92 -1.48 4.71
CA GLY A 121 -12.82 -1.69 6.16
C GLY A 121 -11.39 -1.88 6.64
N ARG A 122 -10.56 -2.62 5.87
CA ARG A 122 -9.13 -2.79 6.15
C ARG A 122 -8.38 -1.45 6.08
N VAL A 123 -8.61 -0.66 5.05
CA VAL A 123 -8.00 0.68 4.91
C VAL A 123 -8.39 1.58 6.07
N LEU A 124 -9.68 1.63 6.42
CA LEU A 124 -10.16 2.46 7.52
C LEU A 124 -9.54 2.05 8.85
N LYS A 125 -9.37 0.75 9.09
CA LYS A 125 -8.70 0.25 10.31
C LYS A 125 -7.24 0.70 10.36
N GLN A 126 -6.49 0.57 9.27
CA GLN A 126 -5.10 1.03 9.20
C GLN A 126 -4.97 2.54 9.44
N LEU A 127 -5.93 3.32 8.95
CA LEU A 127 -5.96 4.77 9.19
C LEU A 127 -6.24 5.10 10.65
N GLN A 128 -7.17 4.40 11.30
CA GLN A 128 -7.37 4.54 12.75
C GLN A 128 -6.10 4.22 13.54
N ASP A 129 -5.39 3.14 13.15
CA ASP A 129 -4.13 2.76 13.77
C ASP A 129 -3.00 3.78 13.50
N SER A 130 -3.20 4.69 12.55
CA SER A 130 -2.34 5.84 12.24
C SER A 130 -2.91 7.18 12.76
N ASP A 131 -3.71 7.14 13.83
CA ASP A 131 -4.26 8.29 14.56
C ASP A 131 -5.26 9.16 13.76
N PHE A 132 -5.97 8.59 12.77
CA PHE A 132 -7.10 9.29 12.15
C PHE A 132 -8.37 9.09 12.97
N THR A 133 -9.11 10.17 13.21
CA THR A 133 -10.41 10.10 13.85
C THR A 133 -11.49 9.60 12.90
N THR A 134 -12.60 9.11 13.44
CA THR A 134 -13.76 8.66 12.64
C THR A 134 -14.31 9.78 11.76
N GLU A 135 -14.33 11.00 12.27
CA GLU A 135 -14.79 12.19 11.57
C GLU A 135 -13.86 12.57 10.40
N GLU A 136 -12.55 12.56 10.64
CA GLU A 136 -11.56 12.80 9.57
C GLU A 136 -11.64 11.74 8.47
N ILE A 137 -11.82 10.48 8.84
CA ILE A 137 -12.01 9.38 7.87
C ILE A 137 -13.29 9.60 7.07
N ALA A 138 -14.40 9.99 7.72
CA ALA A 138 -15.66 10.23 7.03
C ALA A 138 -15.55 11.38 6.02
N ASP A 139 -14.91 12.49 6.40
CA ASP A 139 -14.90 13.72 5.61
C ASP A 139 -13.79 13.75 4.56
N GLN A 140 -12.64 13.15 4.83
CA GLN A 140 -11.46 13.26 3.96
C GLN A 140 -11.14 11.98 3.19
N VAL A 141 -11.48 10.79 3.73
CA VAL A 141 -11.08 9.51 3.16
C VAL A 141 -12.22 8.88 2.35
N LEU A 142 -13.44 8.80 2.88
CA LEU A 142 -14.55 8.19 2.17
C LEU A 142 -14.78 8.79 0.77
N PRO A 143 -14.74 10.12 0.57
CA PRO A 143 -14.88 10.70 -0.76
C PRO A 143 -13.79 10.26 -1.75
N ARG A 144 -12.56 10.07 -1.29
CA ARG A 144 -11.45 9.58 -2.13
C ARG A 144 -11.65 8.12 -2.56
N LEU A 145 -12.42 7.35 -1.76
CA LEU A 145 -12.80 5.97 -2.08
C LEU A 145 -14.14 5.90 -2.85
N GLY A 146 -14.67 7.04 -3.31
CA GLY A 146 -15.93 7.12 -4.08
C GLY A 146 -17.20 7.00 -3.22
N LEU A 147 -17.09 7.15 -1.89
CA LEU A 147 -18.21 7.03 -0.95
C LEU A 147 -18.65 8.40 -0.42
N LYS A 148 -19.92 8.48 0.01
CA LYS A 148 -20.42 9.71 0.65
C LYS A 148 -19.87 9.83 2.08
N PRO A 149 -19.55 11.06 2.57
CA PRO A 149 -19.14 11.30 3.95
C PRO A 149 -20.18 10.76 4.92
N SER A 150 -19.76 9.90 5.85
CA SER A 150 -20.66 9.32 6.86
C SER A 150 -19.88 8.63 7.98
N ALA A 151 -19.86 9.22 9.16
CA ALA A 151 -19.27 8.60 10.35
C ALA A 151 -19.95 7.26 10.72
N ARG A 152 -21.27 7.13 10.43
CA ARG A 152 -21.98 5.86 10.60
C ARG A 152 -21.44 4.78 9.67
N LEU A 153 -21.21 5.12 8.40
CA LEU A 153 -20.64 4.16 7.43
C LEU A 153 -19.24 3.73 7.83
N VAL A 154 -18.41 4.66 8.33
CA VAL A 154 -17.06 4.33 8.85
C VAL A 154 -17.17 3.26 9.94
N ARG A 155 -18.04 3.45 10.95
CA ARG A 155 -18.23 2.48 12.03
C ARG A 155 -18.70 1.12 11.50
N GLN A 156 -19.68 1.09 10.61
CA GLN A 156 -20.20 -0.14 10.01
C GLN A 156 -19.10 -0.94 9.26
N LEU A 157 -18.25 -0.25 8.51
CA LEU A 157 -17.17 -0.89 7.77
C LEU A 157 -16.05 -1.40 8.69
N LEU A 158 -15.78 -0.69 9.78
CA LEU A 158 -14.85 -1.14 10.81
C LEU A 158 -15.39 -2.35 11.58
N ASP A 159 -16.67 -2.35 11.93
CA ASP A 159 -17.32 -3.48 12.58
C ASP A 159 -17.29 -4.72 11.69
N LEU A 160 -17.58 -4.56 10.38
CA LEU A 160 -17.47 -5.63 9.39
C LEU A 160 -16.04 -6.19 9.35
N HIS A 161 -15.02 -5.32 9.31
CA HIS A 161 -13.62 -5.74 9.32
C HIS A 161 -13.27 -6.54 10.58
N ASN A 162 -13.70 -6.07 11.76
CA ASN A 162 -13.43 -6.71 13.04
C ASN A 162 -14.10 -8.10 13.13
N VAL A 163 -15.37 -8.20 12.71
CA VAL A 163 -16.09 -9.48 12.68
C VAL A 163 -15.37 -10.49 11.77
N LEU A 164 -14.99 -10.09 10.56
CA LEU A 164 -14.30 -10.96 9.63
C LEU A 164 -12.92 -11.40 10.11
N LYS A 165 -12.22 -10.55 10.85
CA LYS A 165 -10.93 -10.89 11.46
C LYS A 165 -11.09 -11.94 12.59
N THR A 166 -12.20 -11.91 13.32
CA THR A 166 -12.48 -12.88 14.39
C THR A 166 -13.04 -14.20 13.87
N MET A 167 -13.72 -14.14 12.70
CA MET A 167 -14.14 -15.35 12.00
C MET A 167 -12.92 -15.89 11.28
N THR A 168 -12.26 -16.92 11.83
CA THR A 168 -11.27 -17.74 11.13
C THR A 168 -11.98 -18.50 10.01
N LEU A 169 -12.28 -17.80 8.91
CA LEU A 169 -12.77 -18.46 7.71
C LEU A 169 -11.64 -19.32 7.14
N PRO A 170 -11.88 -20.62 6.86
CA PRO A 170 -10.89 -21.43 6.19
C PRO A 170 -10.50 -20.74 4.86
N GLU A 171 -9.20 -20.73 4.54
CA GLU A 171 -8.66 -20.07 3.33
C GLU A 171 -9.39 -20.47 2.03
N SER A 172 -10.07 -21.62 2.02
CA SER A 172 -10.87 -22.12 0.90
C SER A 172 -12.09 -21.23 0.55
N LEU A 173 -12.59 -20.41 1.48
CA LEU A 173 -13.75 -19.51 1.24
C LEU A 173 -13.32 -18.09 0.85
N LEU A 174 -12.03 -17.77 0.88
CA LEU A 174 -11.50 -16.47 0.47
C LEU A 174 -11.17 -16.39 -1.04
N ARG A 175 -11.43 -17.47 -1.80
CA ARG A 175 -11.11 -17.59 -3.23
C ARG A 175 -12.33 -17.63 -4.16
N LEU A 176 -13.48 -17.12 -3.69
CA LEU A 176 -14.68 -16.97 -4.55
C LEU A 176 -14.76 -15.56 -5.13
#